data_e3f37e2fc081481206057490f61fee25
#
_entry.id   e3f37e2fc081481206057490f61fee25
#
_cell.length_a   1.000
_cell.length_b   1.000
_cell.length_c   1.000
_cell.angle_alpha   90.00
_cell.angle_beta   90.00
_cell.angle_gamma   90.00
#
_symmetry.space_group_name_H-M   'P 1'
#
loop_
_entity.id
_entity.type
_entity.pdbx_description
1 polymer ?
#
loop_
_entity_poly.entity_id
_entity_poly.type
_entity_poly.pdbx_seq_one_letter_code
_entity_poly.pdbx_strand_id
1 'polypeptide(L)'
;MVACDRYEGAPAMQSAQKSRTFNMLDGEALRSAIEEERPDHIIPEVEAIATPTLVELEKEGFNVTPTANAARLTMNREGIRLLAAETLGVPTSPYRFASTEEEFKEAIKEVGIPCVVKPIMSSSGHGQSTVKSEADIDRAWHISQEGGRAGAGRVIVEGFVDFDYEITLLTVRNVAGTQFCEPVGHIQQDGDYRYSWQPQAMAPVAIEKAQEIAKKVTDALGGYGIFGVEMFIKGDDVIFSEVSPRPHDTGMVTMISQNMSEFALHARALMELPIPAIRFYGPSASKAIVVEGDSNRVEFENVDK
;
A
#
# COMPACT_ATOMS: atom_id res chain seq x y z
N MET A 1 -20.39 -6.86 11.63
CA MET A 1 -19.51 -6.03 10.80
C MET A 1 -20.23 -4.76 10.40
N VAL A 2 -19.58 -3.59 10.52
CA VAL A 2 -20.05 -2.30 10.01
C VAL A 2 -19.09 -1.86 8.92
N ALA A 3 -19.62 -1.54 7.74
CA ALA A 3 -18.80 -1.01 6.64
C ALA A 3 -19.00 0.50 6.51
N CYS A 4 -17.91 1.23 6.42
CA CYS A 4 -17.92 2.68 6.24
C CYS A 4 -17.24 3.05 4.92
N ASP A 5 -17.84 3.94 4.15
CA ASP A 5 -17.27 4.46 2.91
C ASP A 5 -17.79 5.88 2.63
N ARG A 6 -17.15 6.57 1.68
CA ARG A 6 -17.55 7.91 1.24
C ARG A 6 -18.80 7.94 0.35
N TYR A 7 -19.21 6.80 -0.20
CA TYR A 7 -20.38 6.69 -1.07
C TYR A 7 -21.26 5.51 -0.67
N GLU A 8 -22.55 5.62 -0.94
CA GLU A 8 -23.54 4.64 -0.62
C GLU A 8 -23.45 3.40 -1.52
N GLY A 9 -23.72 2.22 -0.98
CA GLY A 9 -23.68 0.98 -1.76
C GLY A 9 -22.29 0.47 -2.11
N ALA A 10 -21.23 0.93 -1.43
CA ALA A 10 -19.88 0.42 -1.60
C ALA A 10 -19.82 -1.11 -1.45
N PRO A 11 -18.90 -1.82 -2.11
CA PRO A 11 -18.86 -3.29 -2.14
C PRO A 11 -18.93 -3.96 -0.77
N ALA A 12 -18.17 -3.46 0.22
CA ALA A 12 -18.18 -4.01 1.57
C ALA A 12 -19.54 -3.83 2.29
N MET A 13 -20.29 -2.76 1.95
CA MET A 13 -21.61 -2.51 2.55
C MET A 13 -22.64 -3.56 2.16
N GLN A 14 -22.48 -4.21 1.01
CA GLN A 14 -23.40 -5.26 0.53
C GLN A 14 -23.29 -6.56 1.34
N SER A 15 -22.16 -6.77 2.02
CA SER A 15 -21.93 -7.94 2.88
C SER A 15 -21.94 -7.61 4.37
N ALA A 16 -21.99 -6.34 4.74
CA ALA A 16 -21.99 -5.89 6.13
C ALA A 16 -23.41 -5.94 6.73
N GLN A 17 -23.53 -6.14 8.06
CA GLN A 17 -24.79 -6.05 8.79
C GLN A 17 -25.30 -4.60 8.89
N LYS A 18 -24.38 -3.63 8.90
CA LYS A 18 -24.67 -2.20 8.95
C LYS A 18 -23.71 -1.46 8.02
N SER A 19 -24.11 -0.29 7.58
CA SER A 19 -23.28 0.61 6.78
C SER A 19 -23.39 2.06 7.25
N ARG A 20 -22.33 2.84 7.03
CA ARG A 20 -22.27 4.28 7.27
C ARG A 20 -21.61 4.96 6.09
N THR A 21 -22.20 6.05 5.61
CA THR A 21 -21.68 6.83 4.49
C THR A 21 -21.29 8.23 4.99
N PHE A 22 -20.00 8.55 4.89
CA PHE A 22 -19.46 9.86 5.25
C PHE A 22 -18.10 10.07 4.59
N ASN A 23 -17.63 11.31 4.56
CA ASN A 23 -16.28 11.60 4.07
C ASN A 23 -15.23 11.01 5.04
N MET A 24 -14.48 10.00 4.60
CA MET A 24 -13.50 9.29 5.43
C MET A 24 -12.36 10.19 5.95
N LEU A 25 -12.15 11.37 5.35
CA LEU A 25 -11.20 12.40 5.83
C LEU A 25 -11.80 13.31 6.90
N ASP A 26 -13.11 13.22 7.16
CA ASP A 26 -13.77 13.95 8.25
C ASP A 26 -13.56 13.21 9.57
N GLY A 27 -12.65 13.74 10.40
CA GLY A 27 -12.29 13.14 11.67
C GLY A 27 -13.43 13.11 12.70
N GLU A 28 -14.34 14.10 12.68
CA GLU A 28 -15.49 14.15 13.59
C GLU A 28 -16.53 13.09 13.21
N ALA A 29 -16.83 12.96 11.91
CA ALA A 29 -17.75 11.94 11.41
C ALA A 29 -17.19 10.52 11.66
N LEU A 30 -15.88 10.30 11.44
CA LEU A 30 -15.21 9.03 11.73
C LEU A 30 -15.29 8.70 13.23
N ARG A 31 -14.97 9.64 14.10
CA ARG A 31 -15.06 9.47 15.57
C ARG A 31 -16.48 9.10 16.00
N SER A 32 -17.49 9.89 15.54
CA SER A 32 -18.89 9.63 15.87
C SER A 32 -19.33 8.22 15.46
N ALA A 33 -18.97 7.79 14.26
CA ALA A 33 -19.31 6.44 13.77
C ALA A 33 -18.67 5.35 14.66
N ILE A 34 -17.41 5.51 15.06
CA ILE A 34 -16.68 4.53 15.88
C ILE A 34 -17.25 4.50 17.31
N GLU A 35 -17.52 5.66 17.91
CA GLU A 35 -18.07 5.76 19.27
C GLU A 35 -19.49 5.21 19.38
N GLU A 36 -20.33 5.41 18.34
CA GLU A 36 -21.67 4.86 18.27
C GLU A 36 -21.69 3.34 18.12
N GLU A 37 -20.87 2.81 17.23
CA GLU A 37 -20.85 1.37 16.91
C GLU A 37 -20.02 0.53 17.89
N ARG A 38 -19.07 1.13 18.59
CA ARG A 38 -18.16 0.50 19.57
C ARG A 38 -17.59 -0.83 19.06
N PRO A 39 -16.89 -0.83 17.93
CA PRO A 39 -16.37 -2.06 17.36
C PRO A 39 -15.24 -2.65 18.21
N ASP A 40 -15.08 -3.97 18.19
CA ASP A 40 -13.93 -4.66 18.81
C ASP A 40 -12.63 -4.38 18.04
N HIS A 41 -12.74 -4.18 16.72
CA HIS A 41 -11.61 -3.88 15.83
C HIS A 41 -12.00 -2.80 14.83
N ILE A 42 -11.10 -1.85 14.59
CA ILE A 42 -11.17 -0.85 13.53
C ILE A 42 -10.12 -1.24 12.49
N ILE A 43 -10.55 -1.51 11.25
CA ILE A 43 -9.70 -2.01 10.18
C ILE A 43 -9.68 -0.99 9.05
N PRO A 44 -8.67 -0.11 8.99
CA PRO A 44 -8.51 0.84 7.89
C PRO A 44 -8.10 0.10 6.59
N GLU A 45 -8.96 0.16 5.57
CA GLU A 45 -8.69 -0.41 4.26
C GLU A 45 -8.47 0.69 3.20
N VAL A 46 -9.11 1.84 3.38
CA VAL A 46 -8.92 2.98 2.49
C VAL A 46 -7.76 3.84 2.95
N GLU A 47 -6.92 4.26 2.03
CA GLU A 47 -5.78 5.14 2.32
C GLU A 47 -6.23 6.56 2.67
N ALA A 48 -7.31 7.05 2.06
CA ALA A 48 -7.86 8.38 2.34
C ALA A 48 -8.78 8.37 3.58
N ILE A 49 -8.19 8.25 4.78
CA ILE A 49 -8.89 8.25 6.07
C ILE A 49 -8.25 9.25 7.04
N ALA A 50 -9.03 9.78 7.99
CA ALA A 50 -8.55 10.70 9.01
C ALA A 50 -7.65 10.00 10.05
N THR A 51 -6.40 9.69 9.66
CA THR A 51 -5.44 8.98 10.52
C THR A 51 -5.12 9.68 11.84
N PRO A 52 -5.10 11.04 11.95
CA PRO A 52 -4.96 11.68 13.24
C PRO A 52 -6.04 11.26 14.24
N THR A 53 -7.30 11.19 13.79
CA THR A 53 -8.43 10.72 14.62
C THR A 53 -8.27 9.27 15.05
N LEU A 54 -7.79 8.39 14.15
CA LEU A 54 -7.49 6.99 14.50
C LEU A 54 -6.42 6.89 15.58
N VAL A 55 -5.37 7.73 15.51
CA VAL A 55 -4.30 7.76 16.52
C VAL A 55 -4.83 8.21 17.89
N GLU A 56 -5.77 9.16 17.94
CA GLU A 56 -6.41 9.59 19.18
C GLU A 56 -7.29 8.47 19.76
N LEU A 57 -8.15 7.86 18.94
CA LEU A 57 -9.02 6.77 19.35
C LEU A 57 -8.23 5.55 19.85
N GLU A 58 -7.10 5.23 19.24
CA GLU A 58 -6.21 4.16 19.69
C GLU A 58 -5.65 4.46 21.09
N LYS A 59 -5.27 5.72 21.38
CA LYS A 59 -4.85 6.16 22.73
C LYS A 59 -5.98 6.11 23.76
N GLU A 60 -7.22 6.26 23.31
CA GLU A 60 -8.43 6.15 24.15
C GLU A 60 -8.85 4.69 24.40
N GLY A 61 -8.14 3.72 23.78
CA GLY A 61 -8.33 2.29 24.01
C GLY A 61 -9.13 1.56 22.94
N PHE A 62 -9.44 2.21 21.82
CA PHE A 62 -9.99 1.50 20.66
C PHE A 62 -8.89 0.70 19.95
N ASN A 63 -9.23 -0.48 19.47
CA ASN A 63 -8.29 -1.36 18.80
C ASN A 63 -8.27 -1.07 17.30
N VAL A 64 -7.20 -0.40 16.84
CA VAL A 64 -6.96 -0.15 15.39
C VAL A 64 -5.96 -1.18 14.87
N THR A 65 -6.29 -1.87 13.79
CA THR A 65 -5.51 -2.98 13.25
C THR A 65 -5.03 -2.70 11.83
N PRO A 66 -3.70 -2.81 11.54
CA PRO A 66 -2.62 -3.27 12.45
C PRO A 66 -2.32 -2.29 13.58
N THR A 67 -2.15 -1.00 13.32
CA THR A 67 -2.10 0.12 14.29
C THR A 67 -2.49 1.42 13.58
N ALA A 68 -3.01 2.39 14.32
CA ALA A 68 -3.27 3.73 13.79
C ALA A 68 -1.99 4.41 13.29
N ASN A 69 -0.86 4.14 13.96
CA ASN A 69 0.43 4.66 13.53
C ASN A 69 0.90 4.02 12.20
N ALA A 70 0.67 2.73 11.98
CA ALA A 70 0.96 2.09 10.70
C ALA A 70 0.16 2.75 9.57
N ALA A 71 -1.15 2.92 9.73
CA ALA A 71 -1.99 3.63 8.77
C ALA A 71 -1.49 5.07 8.50
N ARG A 72 -1.13 5.81 9.55
CA ARG A 72 -0.64 7.18 9.44
C ARG A 72 0.69 7.28 8.69
N LEU A 73 1.64 6.40 9.00
CA LEU A 73 2.97 6.43 8.38
C LEU A 73 2.92 6.01 6.90
N THR A 74 2.15 4.99 6.57
CA THR A 74 2.08 4.47 5.21
C THR A 74 1.27 5.35 4.26
N MET A 75 0.33 6.14 4.78
CA MET A 75 -0.35 7.19 4.00
C MET A 75 0.54 8.38 3.69
N ASN A 76 1.63 8.55 4.39
CA ASN A 76 2.56 9.67 4.24
C ASN A 76 3.91 9.15 3.74
N ARG A 77 4.19 9.39 2.44
CA ARG A 77 5.44 8.93 1.81
C ARG A 77 6.69 9.45 2.51
N GLU A 78 6.65 10.64 3.11
CA GLU A 78 7.76 11.16 3.90
C GLU A 78 7.94 10.32 5.17
N GLY A 79 6.86 10.05 5.89
CA GLY A 79 6.89 9.28 7.13
C GLY A 79 7.47 7.87 6.93
N ILE A 80 6.96 7.14 5.96
CA ILE A 80 7.45 5.77 5.69
C ILE A 80 8.87 5.75 5.13
N ARG A 81 9.22 6.72 4.27
CA ARG A 81 10.58 6.82 3.71
C ARG A 81 11.63 7.11 4.77
N LEU A 82 11.36 8.05 5.67
CA LEU A 82 12.25 8.37 6.79
C LEU A 82 12.36 7.20 7.77
N LEU A 83 11.26 6.52 8.07
CA LEU A 83 11.31 5.30 8.87
C LEU A 83 12.22 4.25 8.23
N ALA A 84 12.00 3.92 6.96
CA ALA A 84 12.75 2.89 6.26
C ALA A 84 14.25 3.26 6.11
N ALA A 85 14.54 4.43 5.56
CA ALA A 85 15.92 4.83 5.23
C ALA A 85 16.73 5.28 6.45
N GLU A 86 16.17 6.21 7.25
CA GLU A 86 16.94 6.88 8.31
C GLU A 86 16.89 6.12 9.63
N THR A 87 15.72 5.59 10.01
CA THR A 87 15.56 4.91 11.30
C THR A 87 15.98 3.45 11.23
N LEU A 88 15.55 2.74 10.18
CA LEU A 88 15.79 1.31 10.05
C LEU A 88 17.03 1.01 9.21
N GLY A 89 17.52 1.95 8.41
CA GLY A 89 18.68 1.77 7.53
C GLY A 89 18.49 0.66 6.49
N VAL A 90 17.25 0.47 5.99
CA VAL A 90 17.00 -0.45 4.89
C VAL A 90 17.33 0.23 3.55
N PRO A 91 17.81 -0.51 2.54
CA PRO A 91 18.09 0.05 1.22
C PRO A 91 16.83 0.65 0.59
N THR A 92 16.91 1.91 0.14
CA THR A 92 15.86 2.62 -0.58
C THR A 92 16.47 3.33 -1.80
N SER A 93 15.63 3.77 -2.76
CA SER A 93 16.10 4.72 -3.77
C SER A 93 16.63 6.00 -3.12
N PRO A 94 17.63 6.68 -3.72
CA PRO A 94 18.01 8.04 -3.31
C PRO A 94 16.78 8.95 -3.37
N TYR A 95 16.62 9.87 -2.41
CA TYR A 95 15.44 10.74 -2.37
C TYR A 95 15.74 12.12 -1.79
N ARG A 96 14.86 13.08 -2.12
CA ARG A 96 14.77 14.40 -1.49
C ARG A 96 13.31 14.82 -1.41
N PHE A 97 13.00 15.64 -0.40
CA PHE A 97 11.69 16.27 -0.27
C PHE A 97 11.76 17.72 -0.69
N ALA A 98 10.67 18.23 -1.27
CA ALA A 98 10.55 19.63 -1.67
C ALA A 98 9.14 20.16 -1.40
N SER A 99 9.04 21.39 -0.94
CA SER A 99 7.78 22.11 -0.66
C SER A 99 7.57 23.30 -1.58
N THR A 100 8.63 23.77 -2.25
CA THR A 100 8.58 24.86 -3.24
C THR A 100 9.19 24.39 -4.56
N GLU A 101 8.93 25.13 -5.62
CA GLU A 101 9.47 24.84 -6.94
C GLU A 101 10.99 24.97 -6.97
N GLU A 102 11.55 25.91 -6.19
CA GLU A 102 12.98 26.10 -6.05
C GLU A 102 13.64 24.89 -5.37
N GLU A 103 13.07 24.46 -4.23
CA GLU A 103 13.52 23.25 -3.53
C GLU A 103 13.41 22.01 -4.43
N PHE A 104 12.36 21.93 -5.23
CA PHE A 104 12.13 20.84 -6.17
C PHE A 104 13.20 20.76 -7.26
N LYS A 105 13.54 21.90 -7.87
CA LYS A 105 14.62 21.98 -8.87
C LYS A 105 15.98 21.60 -8.27
N GLU A 106 16.23 21.98 -7.03
CA GLU A 106 17.46 21.59 -6.33
C GLU A 106 17.45 20.09 -5.99
N ALA A 107 16.32 19.55 -5.51
CA ALA A 107 16.16 18.13 -5.24
C ALA A 107 16.45 17.26 -6.48
N ILE A 108 16.00 17.68 -7.66
CA ILE A 108 16.29 16.97 -8.93
C ILE A 108 17.79 17.01 -9.25
N LYS A 109 18.48 18.13 -9.02
CA LYS A 109 19.91 18.21 -9.24
C LYS A 109 20.71 17.27 -8.33
N GLU A 110 20.27 17.16 -7.05
CA GLU A 110 20.92 16.28 -6.09
C GLU A 110 20.63 14.79 -6.35
N VAL A 111 19.39 14.44 -6.66
CA VAL A 111 18.98 13.07 -6.95
C VAL A 111 19.44 12.60 -8.31
N GLY A 112 19.46 13.51 -9.30
CA GLY A 112 19.83 13.23 -10.68
C GLY A 112 18.64 12.84 -11.57
N ILE A 113 18.89 12.82 -12.88
CA ILE A 113 17.93 12.41 -13.91
C ILE A 113 18.43 11.07 -14.50
N PRO A 114 17.56 10.06 -14.69
CA PRO A 114 16.12 10.11 -14.49
C PRO A 114 15.70 10.00 -13.01
N CYS A 115 14.54 10.61 -12.67
CA CYS A 115 13.95 10.50 -11.34
C CYS A 115 12.42 10.45 -11.41
N VAL A 116 11.78 10.03 -10.32
CA VAL A 116 10.34 9.94 -10.17
C VAL A 116 9.88 10.96 -9.14
N VAL A 117 8.85 11.72 -9.46
CA VAL A 117 8.24 12.73 -8.60
C VAL A 117 6.86 12.25 -8.14
N LYS A 118 6.61 12.30 -6.83
CA LYS A 118 5.33 11.86 -6.25
C LYS A 118 4.87 12.88 -5.21
N PRO A 119 3.58 13.24 -5.15
CA PRO A 119 3.02 13.95 -3.99
C PRO A 119 3.18 13.09 -2.73
N ILE A 120 3.42 13.74 -1.57
CA ILE A 120 3.57 13.02 -0.29
C ILE A 120 2.29 12.25 0.07
N MET A 121 1.13 12.84 -0.20
CA MET A 121 -0.19 12.26 0.10
C MET A 121 -0.91 11.88 -1.21
N SER A 122 -0.52 10.78 -1.83
CA SER A 122 -1.19 10.24 -3.01
C SER A 122 -1.05 8.72 -3.08
N SER A 123 -1.95 8.06 -3.83
CA SER A 123 -1.89 6.64 -4.11
C SER A 123 -2.22 6.38 -5.58
N SER A 124 -2.05 5.14 -6.04
CA SER A 124 -2.38 4.70 -7.41
C SER A 124 -1.78 5.61 -8.49
N GLY A 125 -0.55 6.09 -8.29
CA GLY A 125 0.15 6.92 -9.26
C GLY A 125 -0.40 8.35 -9.49
N HIS A 126 -1.46 8.76 -8.77
CA HIS A 126 -2.03 10.10 -8.94
C HIS A 126 -1.00 11.19 -8.62
N GLY A 127 -0.79 12.10 -9.56
CA GLY A 127 0.20 13.17 -9.45
C GLY A 127 1.66 12.70 -9.60
N GLN A 128 1.89 11.43 -9.89
CA GLN A 128 3.21 10.89 -10.14
C GLN A 128 3.67 11.20 -11.58
N SER A 129 4.94 11.49 -11.75
CA SER A 129 5.55 11.65 -13.06
C SER A 129 7.03 11.25 -13.05
N THR A 130 7.55 10.88 -14.21
CA THR A 130 8.97 10.61 -14.40
C THR A 130 9.63 11.77 -15.13
N VAL A 131 10.70 12.30 -14.56
CA VAL A 131 11.57 13.30 -15.17
C VAL A 131 12.70 12.54 -15.88
N LYS A 132 12.67 12.55 -17.23
CA LYS A 132 13.68 11.89 -18.08
C LYS A 132 14.71 12.88 -18.63
N SER A 133 14.38 14.15 -18.62
CA SER A 133 15.21 15.25 -19.11
C SER A 133 14.87 16.55 -18.39
N GLU A 134 15.71 17.57 -18.52
CA GLU A 134 15.46 18.91 -17.94
C GLU A 134 14.16 19.53 -18.46
N ALA A 135 13.72 19.20 -19.68
CA ALA A 135 12.49 19.68 -20.26
C ALA A 135 11.21 19.16 -19.55
N ASP A 136 11.34 18.11 -18.77
CA ASP A 136 10.21 17.52 -18.03
C ASP A 136 9.98 18.17 -16.65
N ILE A 137 10.93 18.94 -16.15
CA ILE A 137 10.95 19.42 -14.75
C ILE A 137 9.72 20.25 -14.42
N ASP A 138 9.44 21.32 -15.18
CA ASP A 138 8.32 22.21 -14.90
C ASP A 138 6.98 21.47 -15.01
N ARG A 139 6.83 20.57 -15.98
CA ARG A 139 5.64 19.73 -16.14
C ARG A 139 5.46 18.80 -14.95
N ALA A 140 6.53 18.16 -14.48
CA ALA A 140 6.48 17.25 -13.34
C ALA A 140 6.04 17.95 -12.05
N TRP A 141 6.51 19.19 -11.84
CA TRP A 141 6.05 20.02 -10.72
C TRP A 141 4.53 20.27 -10.81
N HIS A 142 4.04 20.76 -11.96
CA HIS A 142 2.61 21.02 -12.14
C HIS A 142 1.74 19.76 -11.90
N ILE A 143 2.09 18.62 -12.50
CA ILE A 143 1.37 17.37 -12.31
C ILE A 143 1.32 16.98 -10.82
N SER A 144 2.42 17.15 -10.10
CA SER A 144 2.47 16.80 -8.69
C SER A 144 1.61 17.68 -7.80
N GLN A 145 1.37 18.94 -8.21
CA GLN A 145 0.53 19.89 -7.46
C GLN A 145 -0.97 19.68 -7.73
N GLU A 146 -1.34 19.13 -8.88
CA GLU A 146 -2.74 18.85 -9.25
C GLU A 146 -3.22 17.49 -8.73
N GLY A 147 -2.34 16.49 -8.62
CA GLY A 147 -2.67 15.11 -8.33
C GLY A 147 -2.68 14.72 -6.85
N GLY A 148 -2.30 15.61 -5.93
CA GLY A 148 -2.27 15.31 -4.49
C GLY A 148 -3.68 15.23 -3.88
N ARG A 149 -3.98 14.18 -3.09
CA ARG A 149 -5.26 14.06 -2.37
C ARG A 149 -5.49 15.16 -1.33
N ALA A 150 -4.42 15.75 -0.83
CA ALA A 150 -4.44 16.89 0.10
C ALA A 150 -4.30 18.24 -0.60
N GLY A 151 -4.38 18.29 -1.94
CA GLY A 151 -4.11 19.48 -2.74
C GLY A 151 -2.63 19.71 -3.02
N ALA A 152 -2.30 20.90 -3.50
CA ALA A 152 -0.92 21.33 -3.76
C ALA A 152 -0.07 21.27 -2.47
N GLY A 153 1.16 20.79 -2.58
CA GLY A 153 2.00 20.67 -1.40
C GLY A 153 3.35 20.01 -1.64
N ARG A 154 3.81 19.39 -0.59
CA ARG A 154 5.12 18.74 -0.51
C ARG A 154 5.20 17.48 -1.39
N VAL A 155 6.34 17.32 -2.05
CA VAL A 155 6.64 16.18 -2.93
C VAL A 155 7.90 15.44 -2.48
N ILE A 156 8.02 14.19 -2.90
CA ILE A 156 9.26 13.42 -2.89
C ILE A 156 9.79 13.30 -4.33
N VAL A 157 11.08 13.53 -4.49
CA VAL A 157 11.85 13.25 -5.70
C VAL A 157 12.69 12.02 -5.39
N GLU A 158 12.47 10.93 -6.13
CA GLU A 158 13.17 9.65 -5.95
C GLU A 158 14.00 9.32 -7.17
N GLY A 159 15.24 8.88 -6.95
CA GLY A 159 16.09 8.39 -8.03
C GLY A 159 15.44 7.19 -8.72
N PHE A 160 15.52 7.17 -10.04
CA PHE A 160 15.01 6.04 -10.82
C PHE A 160 15.82 4.78 -10.51
N VAL A 161 15.12 3.72 -10.13
CA VAL A 161 15.73 2.41 -9.89
C VAL A 161 15.65 1.61 -11.19
N ASP A 162 16.81 1.25 -11.73
CA ASP A 162 16.91 0.33 -12.86
C ASP A 162 16.87 -1.11 -12.31
N PHE A 163 15.66 -1.65 -12.17
CA PHE A 163 15.40 -2.97 -11.60
C PHE A 163 15.10 -4.03 -12.68
N ASP A 164 15.34 -5.29 -12.34
CA ASP A 164 15.01 -6.42 -13.21
C ASP A 164 13.52 -6.75 -13.13
N TYR A 165 12.94 -6.71 -11.91
CA TYR A 165 11.51 -6.90 -11.63
C TYR A 165 11.13 -6.32 -10.27
N GLU A 166 9.84 -6.14 -10.08
CA GLU A 166 9.21 -5.67 -8.85
C GLU A 166 8.44 -6.80 -8.19
N ILE A 167 8.45 -6.82 -6.87
CA ILE A 167 7.70 -7.81 -6.07
C ILE A 167 6.85 -7.12 -5.02
N THR A 168 5.74 -7.78 -4.66
CA THR A 168 5.08 -7.59 -3.37
C THR A 168 5.35 -8.82 -2.51
N LEU A 169 5.96 -8.62 -1.33
CA LEU A 169 6.10 -9.67 -0.32
C LEU A 169 5.01 -9.50 0.73
N LEU A 170 3.97 -10.34 0.63
CA LEU A 170 2.90 -10.39 1.62
C LEU A 170 3.46 -10.94 2.93
N THR A 171 3.51 -10.07 3.93
CA THR A 171 4.11 -10.32 5.24
C THR A 171 3.03 -10.32 6.30
N VAL A 172 2.87 -11.43 7.00
CA VAL A 172 1.82 -11.64 8.00
C VAL A 172 2.42 -11.59 9.39
N ARG A 173 2.03 -10.60 10.18
CA ARG A 173 2.37 -10.53 11.60
C ARG A 173 1.21 -11.06 12.43
N ASN A 174 1.49 -12.02 13.30
CA ASN A 174 0.51 -12.68 14.16
C ASN A 174 1.12 -13.01 15.52
N VAL A 175 0.32 -13.55 16.42
CA VAL A 175 0.73 -13.91 17.80
C VAL A 175 1.90 -14.88 17.87
N ALA A 176 2.12 -15.71 16.84
CA ALA A 176 3.23 -16.66 16.77
C ALA A 176 4.49 -16.08 16.11
N GLY A 177 4.43 -14.86 15.60
CA GLY A 177 5.54 -14.18 14.93
C GLY A 177 5.20 -13.73 13.51
N THR A 178 6.23 -13.61 12.66
CA THR A 178 6.09 -13.17 11.27
C THR A 178 6.18 -14.35 10.32
N GLN A 179 5.26 -14.42 9.38
CA GLN A 179 5.24 -15.39 8.28
C GLN A 179 5.20 -14.66 6.94
N PHE A 180 5.69 -15.31 5.89
CA PHE A 180 5.72 -14.75 4.55
C PHE A 180 4.96 -15.65 3.58
N CYS A 181 4.23 -15.06 2.64
CA CYS A 181 3.79 -15.78 1.45
C CYS A 181 4.94 -15.93 0.45
N GLU A 182 4.79 -16.80 -0.53
CA GLU A 182 5.70 -16.79 -1.69
C GLU A 182 5.68 -15.40 -2.35
N PRO A 183 6.81 -14.89 -2.84
CA PRO A 183 6.88 -13.58 -3.47
C PRO A 183 5.91 -13.46 -4.65
N VAL A 184 5.21 -12.35 -4.73
CA VAL A 184 4.30 -12.02 -5.82
C VAL A 184 5.01 -11.08 -6.80
N GLY A 185 5.21 -11.51 -8.03
CA GLY A 185 5.61 -10.63 -9.12
C GLY A 185 4.39 -9.91 -9.70
N HIS A 186 4.56 -8.67 -10.14
CA HIS A 186 3.45 -7.91 -10.69
C HIS A 186 3.89 -6.93 -11.78
N ILE A 187 2.92 -6.47 -12.54
CA ILE A 187 3.07 -5.38 -13.51
C ILE A 187 2.01 -4.34 -13.20
N GLN A 188 2.47 -3.11 -13.04
CA GLN A 188 1.63 -1.91 -12.97
C GLN A 188 1.71 -1.17 -14.30
N GLN A 189 0.61 -0.55 -14.71
CA GLN A 189 0.55 0.31 -15.86
C GLN A 189 -0.29 1.54 -15.52
N ASP A 190 0.26 2.74 -15.76
CA ASP A 190 -0.37 4.02 -15.46
C ASP A 190 -0.80 4.18 -13.98
N GLY A 191 -0.05 3.53 -13.06
CA GLY A 191 -0.31 3.53 -11.63
C GLY A 191 -1.32 2.48 -11.16
N ASP A 192 -1.92 1.73 -12.08
CA ASP A 192 -2.86 0.66 -11.76
C ASP A 192 -2.21 -0.72 -11.88
N TYR A 193 -2.55 -1.60 -10.94
CA TYR A 193 -2.26 -3.01 -11.03
C TYR A 193 -2.92 -3.64 -12.26
N ARG A 194 -2.16 -4.41 -13.04
CA ARG A 194 -2.67 -5.09 -14.25
C ARG A 194 -2.57 -6.61 -14.16
N TYR A 195 -1.42 -7.11 -13.71
CA TYR A 195 -1.16 -8.53 -13.59
C TYR A 195 -0.36 -8.82 -12.34
N SER A 196 -0.62 -9.96 -11.71
CA SER A 196 0.28 -10.56 -10.73
C SER A 196 0.40 -12.05 -10.95
N TRP A 197 1.50 -12.61 -10.49
CA TRP A 197 1.74 -14.05 -10.48
C TRP A 197 2.49 -14.46 -9.21
N GLN A 198 2.30 -15.71 -8.83
CA GLN A 198 2.95 -16.28 -7.66
C GLN A 198 3.33 -17.74 -7.97
N PRO A 199 4.59 -18.17 -7.66
CA PRO A 199 5.64 -17.36 -7.09
C PRO A 199 6.39 -16.54 -8.15
N GLN A 200 6.95 -15.41 -7.77
CA GLN A 200 8.01 -14.77 -8.54
C GLN A 200 9.30 -15.55 -8.30
N ALA A 201 9.91 -16.03 -9.38
CA ALA A 201 11.21 -16.67 -9.29
C ALA A 201 12.28 -15.66 -8.85
N MET A 202 13.00 -16.01 -7.78
CA MET A 202 14.04 -15.16 -7.18
C MET A 202 15.23 -16.02 -6.76
N ALA A 203 16.42 -15.43 -6.72
CA ALA A 203 17.58 -16.04 -6.09
C ALA A 203 17.32 -16.21 -4.58
N PRO A 204 17.73 -17.33 -3.94
CA PRO A 204 17.52 -17.53 -2.50
C PRO A 204 18.03 -16.38 -1.64
N VAL A 205 19.19 -15.80 -1.97
CA VAL A 205 19.77 -14.66 -1.26
C VAL A 205 18.89 -13.40 -1.37
N ALA A 206 18.23 -13.17 -2.51
CA ALA A 206 17.31 -12.06 -2.68
C ALA A 206 16.03 -12.29 -1.88
N ILE A 207 15.51 -13.52 -1.78
CA ILE A 207 14.37 -13.87 -0.93
C ILE A 207 14.69 -13.58 0.54
N GLU A 208 15.86 -14.04 1.04
CA GLU A 208 16.28 -13.80 2.42
C GLU A 208 16.38 -12.30 2.74
N LYS A 209 17.01 -11.51 1.87
CA LYS A 209 17.09 -10.05 2.03
C LYS A 209 15.69 -9.40 2.01
N ALA A 210 14.81 -9.82 1.10
CA ALA A 210 13.45 -9.29 1.03
C ALA A 210 12.66 -9.58 2.31
N GLN A 211 12.76 -10.80 2.85
CA GLN A 211 12.13 -11.18 4.12
C GLN A 211 12.70 -10.40 5.31
N GLU A 212 14.02 -10.17 5.34
CA GLU A 212 14.67 -9.36 6.38
C GLU A 212 14.17 -7.91 6.35
N ILE A 213 14.14 -7.28 5.17
CA ILE A 213 13.63 -5.91 4.99
C ILE A 213 12.16 -5.84 5.41
N ALA A 214 11.32 -6.74 4.88
CA ALA A 214 9.90 -6.76 5.17
C ALA A 214 9.62 -6.95 6.66
N LYS A 215 10.32 -7.89 7.32
CA LYS A 215 10.21 -8.10 8.75
C LYS A 215 10.59 -6.84 9.54
N LYS A 216 11.71 -6.22 9.20
CA LYS A 216 12.22 -5.02 9.89
C LYS A 216 11.25 -3.85 9.79
N VAL A 217 10.69 -3.61 8.62
CA VAL A 217 9.72 -2.53 8.38
C VAL A 217 8.41 -2.82 9.10
N THR A 218 7.86 -4.03 8.97
CA THR A 218 6.56 -4.37 9.58
C THR A 218 6.65 -4.49 11.10
N ASP A 219 7.78 -4.91 11.68
CA ASP A 219 8.01 -4.87 13.12
C ASP A 219 7.98 -3.43 13.65
N ALA A 220 8.57 -2.48 12.94
CA ALA A 220 8.55 -1.07 13.32
C ALA A 220 7.16 -0.42 13.20
N LEU A 221 6.33 -0.87 12.25
CA LEU A 221 4.95 -0.43 12.12
C LEU A 221 4.04 -0.99 13.22
N GLY A 222 4.34 -2.18 13.72
CA GLY A 222 3.63 -2.81 14.84
C GLY A 222 2.30 -3.45 14.45
N GLY A 223 1.60 -3.97 15.47
CA GLY A 223 0.30 -4.61 15.33
C GLY A 223 0.32 -5.98 14.65
N TYR A 224 -0.85 -6.59 14.53
CA TYR A 224 -1.08 -7.86 13.82
C TYR A 224 -1.91 -7.62 12.57
N GLY A 225 -1.63 -8.36 11.49
CA GLY A 225 -2.29 -8.22 10.21
C GLY A 225 -1.37 -8.62 9.07
N ILE A 226 -1.84 -8.39 7.85
CA ILE A 226 -1.05 -8.55 6.65
C ILE A 226 -0.50 -7.20 6.18
N PHE A 227 0.70 -7.24 5.62
CA PHE A 227 1.37 -6.09 5.02
C PHE A 227 1.83 -6.46 3.62
N GLY A 228 1.47 -5.67 2.63
CA GLY A 228 2.03 -5.74 1.28
C GLY A 228 3.30 -4.91 1.22
N VAL A 229 4.46 -5.55 1.19
CA VAL A 229 5.77 -4.85 1.13
C VAL A 229 6.28 -4.90 -0.29
N GLU A 230 6.34 -3.74 -0.95
CA GLU A 230 6.81 -3.60 -2.33
C GLU A 230 8.32 -3.35 -2.38
N MET A 231 8.99 -4.07 -3.24
CA MET A 231 10.45 -4.01 -3.38
C MET A 231 10.88 -4.16 -4.83
N PHE A 232 11.90 -3.39 -5.22
CA PHE A 232 12.61 -3.55 -6.48
C PHE A 232 13.75 -4.54 -6.34
N ILE A 233 13.93 -5.42 -7.32
CA ILE A 233 14.98 -6.44 -7.33
C ILE A 233 15.90 -6.19 -8.52
N LYS A 234 17.22 -6.15 -8.23
CA LYS A 234 18.26 -6.09 -9.25
C LYS A 234 19.35 -7.10 -8.95
N GLY A 235 19.37 -8.21 -9.69
CA GLY A 235 20.21 -9.36 -9.33
C GLY A 235 19.89 -9.84 -7.92
N ASP A 236 20.87 -9.74 -7.02
CA ASP A 236 20.75 -10.09 -5.60
C ASP A 236 20.41 -8.89 -4.69
N ASP A 237 20.32 -7.70 -5.25
CA ASP A 237 20.01 -6.50 -4.48
C ASP A 237 18.50 -6.29 -4.36
N VAL A 238 18.08 -5.92 -3.15
CA VAL A 238 16.69 -5.67 -2.79
C VAL A 238 16.56 -4.26 -2.25
N ILE A 239 15.68 -3.48 -2.86
CA ILE A 239 15.46 -2.07 -2.55
C ILE A 239 14.01 -1.88 -2.12
N PHE A 240 13.78 -1.40 -0.90
CA PHE A 240 12.45 -1.09 -0.40
C PHE A 240 11.81 0.06 -1.19
N SER A 241 10.58 -0.15 -1.62
CA SER A 241 9.77 0.85 -2.33
C SER A 241 8.68 1.43 -1.43
N GLU A 242 7.69 0.62 -1.06
CA GLU A 242 6.51 1.04 -0.32
C GLU A 242 5.99 -0.11 0.58
N VAL A 243 5.08 0.21 1.51
CA VAL A 243 4.37 -0.80 2.30
C VAL A 243 2.93 -0.38 2.55
N SER A 244 2.00 -1.30 2.39
CA SER A 244 0.59 -1.15 2.72
C SER A 244 0.24 -2.03 3.91
N PRO A 245 -0.31 -1.48 5.02
CA PRO A 245 -0.63 -2.23 6.24
C PRO A 245 -2.02 -2.89 6.13
N ARG A 246 -2.30 -3.56 5.03
CA ARG A 246 -3.58 -4.14 4.65
C ARG A 246 -3.39 -5.15 3.51
N PRO A 247 -4.43 -5.95 3.16
CA PRO A 247 -4.43 -6.70 1.91
C PRO A 247 -4.06 -5.81 0.71
N HIS A 248 -3.31 -6.37 -0.24
CA HIS A 248 -2.74 -5.64 -1.37
C HIS A 248 -3.34 -6.16 -2.69
N ASP A 249 -3.64 -5.27 -3.64
CA ASP A 249 -4.26 -5.65 -4.92
C ASP A 249 -3.43 -6.69 -5.70
N THR A 250 -2.10 -6.62 -5.64
CA THR A 250 -1.24 -7.65 -6.24
C THR A 250 -1.40 -9.01 -5.58
N GLY A 251 -1.84 -9.06 -4.32
CA GLY A 251 -2.07 -10.25 -3.52
C GLY A 251 -3.35 -11.02 -3.86
N MET A 252 -4.21 -10.50 -4.76
CA MET A 252 -5.42 -11.18 -5.21
C MET A 252 -5.13 -12.58 -5.76
N VAL A 253 -3.94 -12.84 -6.29
CA VAL A 253 -3.51 -14.15 -6.76
C VAL A 253 -3.54 -15.20 -5.66
N THR A 254 -3.41 -14.82 -4.38
CA THR A 254 -3.46 -15.72 -3.22
C THR A 254 -4.82 -16.40 -3.02
N MET A 255 -5.88 -15.90 -3.66
CA MET A 255 -7.20 -16.53 -3.62
C MET A 255 -7.21 -17.90 -4.29
N ILE A 256 -6.24 -18.20 -5.16
CA ILE A 256 -6.14 -19.47 -5.90
C ILE A 256 -4.79 -20.18 -5.69
N SER A 257 -3.72 -19.45 -5.40
CA SER A 257 -2.36 -19.99 -5.36
C SER A 257 -2.00 -20.71 -4.05
N GLN A 258 -2.73 -20.44 -2.96
CA GLN A 258 -2.41 -20.96 -1.63
C GLN A 258 -3.66 -21.29 -0.78
N ASN A 259 -3.45 -22.02 0.33
CA ASN A 259 -4.54 -22.51 1.18
C ASN A 259 -5.31 -21.43 1.95
N MET A 260 -4.75 -20.25 2.12
CA MET A 260 -5.38 -19.09 2.74
C MET A 260 -5.06 -17.86 1.92
N SER A 261 -6.09 -17.17 1.44
CA SER A 261 -5.91 -15.89 0.75
C SER A 261 -5.32 -14.84 1.70
N GLU A 262 -4.79 -13.78 1.14
CA GLU A 262 -4.32 -12.62 1.92
C GLU A 262 -5.39 -12.09 2.87
N PHE A 263 -6.66 -12.08 2.45
CA PHE A 263 -7.80 -11.68 3.28
C PHE A 263 -8.02 -12.62 4.46
N ALA A 264 -7.92 -13.93 4.23
CA ALA A 264 -8.04 -14.93 5.29
C ALA A 264 -6.87 -14.84 6.28
N LEU A 265 -5.67 -14.57 5.79
CA LEU A 265 -4.47 -14.36 6.62
C LEU A 265 -4.62 -13.10 7.47
N HIS A 266 -5.10 -11.98 6.86
CA HIS A 266 -5.35 -10.73 7.57
C HIS A 266 -6.40 -10.94 8.67
N ALA A 267 -7.55 -11.51 8.34
CA ALA A 267 -8.63 -11.77 9.30
C ALA A 267 -8.16 -12.67 10.47
N ARG A 268 -7.37 -13.71 10.21
CA ARG A 268 -6.82 -14.56 11.28
C ARG A 268 -5.82 -13.82 12.15
N ALA A 269 -4.95 -13.02 11.55
CA ALA A 269 -3.94 -12.27 12.28
C ALA A 269 -4.56 -11.24 13.22
N LEU A 270 -5.53 -10.43 12.73
CA LEU A 270 -6.20 -9.41 13.54
C LEU A 270 -7.05 -10.00 14.68
N MET A 271 -7.64 -11.18 14.47
CA MET A 271 -8.41 -11.91 15.50
C MET A 271 -7.51 -12.76 16.41
N GLU A 272 -6.20 -12.65 16.30
CA GLU A 272 -5.21 -13.41 17.07
C GLU A 272 -5.40 -14.94 16.96
N LEU A 273 -5.99 -15.41 15.85
CA LEU A 273 -6.18 -16.81 15.57
C LEU A 273 -4.89 -17.45 15.07
N PRO A 274 -4.63 -18.73 15.39
CA PRO A 274 -3.48 -19.43 14.87
C PRO A 274 -3.46 -19.43 13.35
N ILE A 275 -2.32 -19.10 12.76
CA ILE A 275 -2.06 -19.23 11.32
C ILE A 275 -1.21 -20.46 11.13
N PRO A 276 -1.79 -21.58 10.61
CA PRO A 276 -1.02 -22.76 10.26
C PRO A 276 -0.10 -22.46 9.07
N ALA A 277 0.71 -23.44 8.68
CA ALA A 277 1.61 -23.26 7.54
C ALA A 277 0.86 -22.78 6.29
N ILE A 278 1.33 -21.72 5.70
CA ILE A 278 0.87 -21.23 4.39
C ILE A 278 1.35 -22.27 3.36
N ARG A 279 0.41 -22.93 2.70
CA ARG A 279 0.71 -23.97 1.71
C ARG A 279 0.45 -23.43 0.33
N PHE A 280 1.49 -23.37 -0.46
CA PHE A 280 1.43 -23.03 -1.86
C PHE A 280 0.92 -24.21 -2.68
N TYR A 281 -0.07 -23.99 -3.55
CA TYR A 281 -0.66 -25.04 -4.39
C TYR A 281 0.03 -25.21 -5.74
N GLY A 282 0.56 -24.12 -6.29
CA GLY A 282 1.25 -24.10 -7.57
C GLY A 282 1.19 -22.74 -8.25
N PRO A 283 1.97 -22.57 -9.32
CA PRO A 283 2.05 -21.32 -10.07
C PRO A 283 0.66 -20.85 -10.53
N SER A 284 0.34 -19.62 -10.19
CA SER A 284 -0.95 -19.00 -10.46
C SER A 284 -0.76 -17.55 -10.91
N ALA A 285 -1.73 -17.02 -11.63
CA ALA A 285 -1.74 -15.62 -12.05
C ALA A 285 -3.11 -14.99 -11.85
N SER A 286 -3.11 -13.70 -11.66
CA SER A 286 -4.31 -12.85 -11.58
C SER A 286 -4.16 -11.68 -12.56
N LYS A 287 -5.28 -11.27 -13.13
CA LYS A 287 -5.36 -10.15 -14.07
C LYS A 287 -6.51 -9.22 -13.69
N ALA A 288 -6.21 -7.93 -13.54
CA ALA A 288 -7.25 -6.92 -13.42
C ALA A 288 -7.84 -6.62 -14.81
N ILE A 289 -9.17 -6.69 -14.91
CA ILE A 289 -9.91 -6.25 -16.09
C ILE A 289 -10.49 -4.87 -15.75
N VAL A 290 -9.86 -3.84 -16.25
CA VAL A 290 -10.32 -2.46 -16.07
C VAL A 290 -11.27 -2.12 -17.19
N VAL A 291 -12.47 -1.68 -16.83
CA VAL A 291 -13.50 -1.25 -17.78
C VAL A 291 -13.59 0.27 -17.70
N GLU A 292 -13.45 0.92 -18.86
CA GLU A 292 -13.57 2.37 -19.01
C GLU A 292 -14.80 2.71 -19.83
N GLY A 293 -15.50 3.78 -19.49
CA GLY A 293 -16.64 4.31 -20.22
C GLY A 293 -17.78 4.78 -19.33
N ASP A 294 -18.69 5.53 -19.91
CA ASP A 294 -19.93 6.00 -19.28
C ASP A 294 -21.10 5.07 -19.66
N SER A 295 -21.60 4.34 -18.70
CA SER A 295 -22.76 3.48 -18.91
C SER A 295 -23.57 3.32 -17.63
N ASN A 296 -24.91 3.27 -17.75
CA ASN A 296 -25.80 2.93 -16.65
C ASN A 296 -25.90 1.40 -16.43
N ARG A 297 -25.27 0.60 -17.28
CA ARG A 297 -25.32 -0.86 -17.22
C ARG A 297 -24.02 -1.44 -17.75
N VAL A 298 -23.44 -2.34 -16.99
CA VAL A 298 -22.27 -3.16 -17.40
C VAL A 298 -22.73 -4.62 -17.42
N GLU A 299 -22.45 -5.31 -18.51
CA GLU A 299 -22.69 -6.75 -18.65
C GLU A 299 -21.36 -7.46 -18.89
N PHE A 300 -21.15 -8.57 -18.20
CA PHE A 300 -20.02 -9.46 -18.42
C PHE A 300 -20.52 -10.71 -19.13
N GLU A 301 -20.04 -10.94 -20.35
CA GLU A 301 -20.37 -12.15 -21.11
C GLU A 301 -19.26 -13.20 -20.99
N ASN A 302 -19.65 -14.48 -21.02
CA ASN A 302 -18.74 -15.62 -21.00
C ASN A 302 -17.84 -15.71 -19.75
N VAL A 303 -18.30 -15.22 -18.62
CA VAL A 303 -17.57 -15.30 -17.34
C VAL A 303 -17.45 -16.73 -16.82
N ASP A 304 -18.29 -17.63 -17.32
CA ASP A 304 -18.38 -19.06 -17.02
C ASP A 304 -17.52 -19.95 -17.94
N LYS A 305 -16.79 -19.38 -18.86
CA LYS A 305 -15.90 -20.07 -19.82
C LYS A 305 -14.43 -19.82 -19.55
#